data_a9eabc20b630663c9cbbe02173459855
#
_entry.id   a9eabc20b630663c9cbbe02173459855
#
_cell.length_a   1.000
_cell.length_b   1.000
_cell.length_c   1.000
_cell.angle_alpha   90.00
_cell.angle_beta   90.00
_cell.angle_gamma   90.00
#
_symmetry.space_group_name_H-M   'P 1'
#
loop_
_entity.id
_entity.type
_entity.pdbx_description
1 polymer ?
#
loop_
_entity_poly.entity_id
_entity_poly.type
_entity_poly.pdbx_seq_one_letter_code
_entity_poly.pdbx_strand_id
1 'polypeptide(L)'
;MTKAKTAPRTAPLVEPEEELILPETWRRRPWIPITILVAVLAAVLGAGFAMDKALQPVVPSQLAGCKTSTQVGPHEFVGLQPICIKPDKSYTATLYTTQGNITIKLHPEYAPVTVNNFVVLAVNGYFNGLTFWDAPDWEIQGGDPLGNGRGGPGYTLPEEKTNGLLWNPGSVGMARIPGGPVNGSQFFITKLPWPGPGPTAVYNYFGEVTGGLLDHVAAITPGDRINTVTITVS
;
A
#
# COMPACT_ATOMS: atom_id res chain seq x y z
N MET A 1 29.27 -40.48 52.62
CA MET A 1 28.65 -40.88 51.35
C MET A 1 27.17 -41.14 51.58
N THR A 2 26.31 -40.15 51.35
CA THR A 2 24.88 -40.29 51.60
C THR A 2 24.14 -39.99 50.26
N LYS A 3 23.53 -41.03 49.71
CA LYS A 3 22.76 -40.94 48.46
C LYS A 3 21.43 -40.21 48.70
N ALA A 4 21.23 -39.09 48.01
CA ALA A 4 19.94 -38.43 47.96
C ALA A 4 18.97 -39.21 47.09
N LYS A 5 17.79 -39.47 47.65
CA LYS A 5 16.70 -40.23 47.04
C LYS A 5 15.82 -39.22 46.29
N THR A 6 15.80 -39.31 44.98
CA THR A 6 14.98 -38.47 44.10
C THR A 6 13.50 -38.91 44.22
N ALA A 7 12.61 -37.98 44.55
CA ALA A 7 11.16 -38.22 44.56
C ALA A 7 10.59 -38.21 43.13
N PRO A 8 9.53 -38.99 42.84
CA PRO A 8 8.93 -39.04 41.53
C PRO A 8 8.13 -37.75 41.23
N ARG A 9 8.31 -37.20 40.04
CA ARG A 9 7.53 -36.09 39.50
C ARG A 9 6.10 -36.58 39.25
N THR A 10 5.14 -35.98 39.94
CA THR A 10 3.71 -36.11 39.63
C THR A 10 3.40 -35.37 38.31
N ALA A 11 2.74 -36.07 37.40
CA ALA A 11 2.22 -35.50 36.16
C ALA A 11 1.12 -34.45 36.47
N PRO A 12 0.99 -33.39 35.67
CA PRO A 12 -0.08 -32.42 35.87
C PRO A 12 -1.44 -33.07 35.60
N LEU A 13 -2.40 -32.81 36.50
CA LEU A 13 -3.80 -33.19 36.35
C LEU A 13 -4.36 -32.43 35.13
N VAL A 14 -4.83 -33.17 34.15
CA VAL A 14 -5.64 -32.65 33.04
C VAL A 14 -6.99 -32.32 33.64
N GLU A 15 -7.34 -31.01 33.66
CA GLU A 15 -8.69 -30.60 34.00
C GLU A 15 -9.65 -31.13 32.94
N PRO A 16 -10.85 -31.63 33.31
CA PRO A 16 -11.83 -32.08 32.35
C PRO A 16 -12.33 -30.86 31.54
N GLU A 17 -12.36 -31.01 30.22
CA GLU A 17 -12.96 -30.03 29.32
C GLU A 17 -14.39 -29.74 29.78
N GLU A 18 -14.71 -28.49 30.07
CA GLU A 18 -16.09 -28.04 30.32
C GLU A 18 -16.94 -28.30 29.08
N GLU A 19 -17.77 -29.32 29.18
CA GLU A 19 -18.77 -29.63 28.15
C GLU A 19 -19.75 -28.46 28.09
N LEU A 20 -19.76 -27.75 26.94
CA LEU A 20 -20.60 -26.58 26.69
C LEU A 20 -22.09 -26.97 26.74
N ILE A 21 -22.70 -26.96 27.93
CA ILE A 21 -24.10 -27.26 28.13
C ILE A 21 -24.94 -26.10 27.56
N LEU A 22 -25.41 -26.24 26.31
CA LEU A 22 -26.31 -25.27 25.70
C LEU A 22 -27.65 -25.24 26.48
N PRO A 23 -28.18 -24.02 26.77
CA PRO A 23 -29.45 -23.87 27.48
C PRO A 23 -30.60 -24.62 26.78
N GLU A 24 -31.46 -25.30 27.55
CA GLU A 24 -32.61 -26.05 26.99
C GLU A 24 -33.54 -25.26 26.11
N THR A 25 -33.57 -23.93 26.23
CA THR A 25 -34.33 -23.03 25.37
C THR A 25 -33.91 -23.05 23.91
N TRP A 26 -32.69 -23.53 23.61
CA TRP A 26 -32.20 -23.64 22.24
C TRP A 26 -32.63 -24.93 21.55
N ARG A 27 -33.06 -25.94 22.31
CA ARG A 27 -33.55 -27.23 21.77
C ARG A 27 -34.96 -27.16 21.17
N ARG A 28 -35.73 -26.06 21.39
CA ARG A 28 -37.11 -25.94 20.94
C ARG A 28 -37.31 -24.91 19.83
N ARG A 29 -36.27 -24.49 19.12
CA ARG A 29 -36.46 -23.66 17.94
C ARG A 29 -36.92 -24.54 16.75
N PRO A 30 -38.04 -24.17 16.06
CA PRO A 30 -38.41 -24.87 14.85
C PRO A 30 -37.21 -24.80 13.89
N TRP A 31 -36.90 -25.90 13.27
CA TRP A 31 -35.85 -26.03 12.27
C TRP A 31 -36.02 -24.91 11.25
N ILE A 32 -35.14 -23.93 11.25
CA ILE A 32 -35.02 -23.03 10.11
C ILE A 32 -34.53 -23.91 8.96
N PRO A 33 -35.28 -24.10 7.91
CA PRO A 33 -34.88 -25.00 6.83
C PRO A 33 -33.49 -24.49 6.33
N ILE A 34 -32.59 -25.43 6.14
CA ILE A 34 -31.20 -25.19 5.67
C ILE A 34 -31.21 -24.30 4.42
N THR A 35 -32.28 -24.42 3.61
CA THR A 35 -32.54 -23.60 2.41
C THR A 35 -32.62 -22.10 2.73
N ILE A 36 -33.22 -21.70 3.87
CA ILE A 36 -33.29 -20.27 4.27
C ILE A 36 -31.95 -19.79 4.74
N LEU A 37 -31.20 -20.61 5.48
CA LEU A 37 -29.84 -20.27 5.94
C LEU A 37 -28.89 -20.10 4.76
N VAL A 38 -28.96 -21.00 3.77
CA VAL A 38 -28.14 -20.93 2.54
C VAL A 38 -28.54 -19.71 1.71
N ALA A 39 -29.83 -19.39 1.60
CA ALA A 39 -30.29 -18.21 0.87
C ALA A 39 -29.85 -16.90 1.53
N VAL A 40 -29.88 -16.81 2.85
CA VAL A 40 -29.37 -15.63 3.60
C VAL A 40 -27.87 -15.51 3.45
N LEU A 41 -27.13 -16.62 3.54
CA LEU A 41 -25.67 -16.61 3.35
C LEU A 41 -25.30 -16.19 1.92
N ALA A 42 -26.01 -16.70 0.91
CA ALA A 42 -25.81 -16.32 -0.49
C ALA A 42 -26.16 -14.84 -0.75
N ALA A 43 -27.19 -14.31 -0.09
CA ALA A 43 -27.57 -12.91 -0.18
C ALA A 43 -26.54 -12.00 0.48
N VAL A 44 -26.00 -12.37 1.64
CA VAL A 44 -24.95 -11.62 2.34
C VAL A 44 -23.63 -11.65 1.55
N LEU A 45 -23.25 -12.82 1.02
CA LEU A 45 -22.06 -12.95 0.16
C LEU A 45 -22.25 -12.18 -1.15
N GLY A 46 -23.43 -12.29 -1.79
CA GLY A 46 -23.76 -11.55 -3.01
C GLY A 46 -23.78 -10.04 -2.80
N ALA A 47 -24.30 -9.55 -1.66
CA ALA A 47 -24.27 -8.14 -1.30
C ALA A 47 -22.84 -7.67 -1.00
N GLY A 48 -22.01 -8.50 -0.34
CA GLY A 48 -20.59 -8.22 -0.12
C GLY A 48 -19.81 -8.05 -1.42
N PHE A 49 -20.00 -8.96 -2.38
CA PHE A 49 -19.39 -8.87 -3.71
C PHE A 49 -19.89 -7.65 -4.53
N ALA A 50 -21.16 -7.28 -4.40
CA ALA A 50 -21.73 -6.13 -5.10
C ALA A 50 -21.23 -4.80 -4.48
N MET A 51 -21.09 -4.72 -3.15
CA MET A 51 -20.54 -3.56 -2.47
C MET A 51 -19.04 -3.38 -2.76
N ASP A 52 -18.27 -4.46 -2.83
CA ASP A 52 -16.84 -4.39 -3.15
C ASP A 52 -16.60 -3.83 -4.57
N LYS A 53 -17.44 -4.23 -5.52
CA LYS A 53 -17.40 -3.70 -6.89
C LYS A 53 -17.86 -2.25 -7.01
N ALA A 54 -18.78 -1.79 -6.15
CA ALA A 54 -19.26 -0.40 -6.12
C ALA A 54 -18.25 0.57 -5.47
N LEU A 55 -17.31 0.06 -4.67
CA LEU A 55 -16.29 0.86 -3.97
C LEU A 55 -14.95 0.93 -4.73
N GLN A 56 -14.83 0.23 -5.87
CA GLN A 56 -13.62 0.35 -6.69
C GLN A 56 -13.53 1.75 -7.30
N PRO A 57 -12.41 2.46 -7.13
CA PRO A 57 -12.25 3.78 -7.74
C PRO A 57 -12.38 3.67 -9.25
N VAL A 58 -13.26 4.51 -9.83
CA VAL A 58 -13.45 4.56 -11.28
C VAL A 58 -12.19 5.10 -11.93
N VAL A 59 -11.55 4.28 -12.76
CA VAL A 59 -10.40 4.73 -13.56
C VAL A 59 -10.88 5.72 -14.62
N PRO A 60 -10.36 6.94 -14.67
CA PRO A 60 -10.70 7.91 -15.72
C PRO A 60 -10.51 7.32 -17.12
N SER A 61 -11.40 7.62 -18.05
CA SER A 61 -11.33 7.11 -19.43
C SER A 61 -10.00 7.48 -20.12
N GLN A 62 -9.40 8.61 -19.75
CA GLN A 62 -8.09 9.04 -20.23
C GLN A 62 -6.96 8.09 -19.81
N LEU A 63 -7.15 7.32 -18.74
CA LEU A 63 -6.19 6.33 -18.21
C LEU A 63 -6.56 4.88 -18.55
N ALA A 64 -7.54 4.65 -19.41
CA ALA A 64 -7.92 3.30 -19.82
C ALA A 64 -6.72 2.54 -20.43
N GLY A 65 -5.86 3.22 -21.18
CA GLY A 65 -4.63 2.64 -21.74
C GLY A 65 -3.54 2.33 -20.70
N CYS A 66 -3.69 2.79 -19.44
CA CYS A 66 -2.78 2.47 -18.35
C CYS A 66 -3.18 1.19 -17.58
N LYS A 67 -4.36 0.62 -17.87
CA LYS A 67 -4.69 -0.72 -17.43
C LYS A 67 -3.83 -1.73 -18.19
N THR A 68 -3.20 -2.64 -17.48
CA THR A 68 -2.30 -3.62 -18.10
C THR A 68 -2.73 -5.06 -17.80
N SER A 69 -2.46 -5.95 -18.75
CA SER A 69 -2.58 -7.40 -18.57
C SER A 69 -1.28 -8.06 -18.10
N THR A 70 -0.20 -7.28 -17.91
CA THR A 70 1.10 -7.80 -17.49
C THR A 70 1.25 -7.92 -15.98
N GLN A 71 0.21 -7.58 -15.22
CA GLN A 71 0.13 -7.86 -13.79
C GLN A 71 -0.03 -9.37 -13.59
N VAL A 72 0.94 -9.99 -12.92
CA VAL A 72 0.98 -11.45 -12.66
C VAL A 72 0.63 -11.79 -11.21
N GLY A 73 0.56 -10.79 -10.35
CA GLY A 73 0.16 -10.89 -8.94
C GLY A 73 -0.35 -9.55 -8.42
N PRO A 74 -0.89 -9.48 -7.21
CA PRO A 74 -1.42 -8.23 -6.64
C PRO A 74 -0.41 -7.08 -6.66
N HIS A 75 0.88 -7.41 -6.48
CA HIS A 75 1.99 -6.47 -6.40
C HIS A 75 3.17 -6.90 -7.28
N GLU A 76 2.91 -7.59 -8.40
CA GLU A 76 3.95 -8.09 -9.29
C GLU A 76 3.55 -7.88 -10.75
N PHE A 77 4.51 -7.40 -11.55
CA PHE A 77 4.35 -7.11 -12.98
C PHE A 77 5.54 -7.70 -13.76
N VAL A 78 5.30 -8.08 -15.00
CA VAL A 78 6.34 -8.70 -15.88
C VAL A 78 7.48 -7.73 -16.20
N GLY A 79 7.29 -6.42 -16.05
CA GLY A 79 8.32 -5.42 -16.31
C GLY A 79 7.75 -4.02 -16.42
N LEU A 80 8.60 -3.08 -16.78
CA LEU A 80 8.22 -1.69 -16.98
C LEU A 80 7.16 -1.57 -18.09
N GLN A 81 6.10 -0.84 -17.80
CA GLN A 81 4.95 -0.72 -18.69
C GLN A 81 5.17 0.32 -19.77
N PRO A 82 4.57 0.15 -20.98
CA PRO A 82 4.58 1.18 -22.01
C PRO A 82 4.03 2.51 -21.53
N ILE A 83 4.48 3.60 -22.14
CA ILE A 83 3.99 4.94 -21.82
C ILE A 83 2.50 5.05 -22.21
N CYS A 84 1.66 5.36 -21.25
CA CYS A 84 0.21 5.56 -21.40
C CYS A 84 -0.25 6.96 -21.02
N ILE A 85 0.59 7.72 -20.30
CA ILE A 85 0.32 9.13 -20.00
C ILE A 85 0.60 10.02 -21.23
N LYS A 86 -0.01 11.18 -21.26
CA LYS A 86 0.15 12.17 -22.34
C LYS A 86 0.92 13.39 -21.83
N PRO A 87 1.90 13.91 -22.57
CA PRO A 87 2.74 15.02 -22.10
C PRO A 87 2.00 16.35 -21.99
N ASP A 88 0.85 16.50 -22.67
CA ASP A 88 0.00 17.71 -22.64
C ASP A 88 -1.02 17.70 -21.49
N LYS A 89 -0.99 16.71 -20.61
CA LYS A 89 -1.92 16.54 -19.49
C LYS A 89 -1.24 16.71 -18.15
N SER A 90 -2.01 17.22 -17.20
CA SER A 90 -1.60 17.27 -15.79
C SER A 90 -2.18 16.09 -15.03
N TYR A 91 -1.41 15.54 -14.11
CA TYR A 91 -1.77 14.36 -13.32
C TYR A 91 -1.69 14.68 -11.84
N THR A 92 -2.73 14.30 -11.11
CA THR A 92 -2.77 14.43 -9.65
C THR A 92 -3.10 13.07 -9.04
N ALA A 93 -2.25 12.62 -8.12
CA ALA A 93 -2.51 11.44 -7.33
C ALA A 93 -3.11 11.83 -5.98
N THR A 94 -4.13 11.11 -5.53
CA THR A 94 -4.63 11.21 -4.16
C THR A 94 -4.43 9.86 -3.48
N LEU A 95 -3.60 9.85 -2.46
CA LEU A 95 -3.38 8.71 -1.57
C LEU A 95 -4.39 8.82 -0.43
N TYR A 96 -5.32 7.89 -0.34
CA TYR A 96 -6.23 7.76 0.80
C TYR A 96 -5.55 6.92 1.85
N THR A 97 -5.14 7.52 2.95
CA THR A 97 -4.38 6.85 4.00
C THR A 97 -5.17 6.74 5.31
N THR A 98 -4.64 5.98 6.27
CA THR A 98 -5.19 5.90 7.63
C THR A 98 -5.12 7.23 8.38
N GLN A 99 -4.22 8.14 7.99
CA GLN A 99 -4.03 9.46 8.61
C GLN A 99 -4.72 10.60 7.82
N GLY A 100 -5.45 10.26 6.71
CA GLY A 100 -6.12 11.23 5.85
C GLY A 100 -5.57 11.24 4.43
N ASN A 101 -6.08 12.16 3.61
CA ASN A 101 -5.77 12.20 2.19
C ASN A 101 -4.52 13.02 1.91
N ILE A 102 -3.59 12.47 1.16
CA ILE A 102 -2.39 13.16 0.67
C ILE A 102 -2.55 13.37 -0.83
N THR A 103 -2.55 14.62 -1.27
CA THR A 103 -2.68 14.99 -2.69
C THR A 103 -1.33 15.37 -3.24
N ILE A 104 -0.93 14.73 -4.34
CA ILE A 104 0.37 14.89 -5.00
C ILE A 104 0.14 15.34 -6.43
N LYS A 105 0.69 16.48 -6.82
CA LYS A 105 0.84 16.86 -8.23
C LYS A 105 2.02 16.09 -8.80
N LEU A 106 1.79 15.36 -9.89
CA LEU A 106 2.84 14.61 -10.59
C LEU A 106 3.50 15.46 -11.66
N HIS A 107 4.80 15.24 -11.87
CA HIS A 107 5.66 16.05 -12.74
C HIS A 107 6.24 15.21 -13.89
N PRO A 108 5.44 14.86 -14.92
CA PRO A 108 5.94 14.10 -16.08
C PRO A 108 7.01 14.86 -16.88
N GLU A 109 7.07 16.20 -16.74
CA GLU A 109 8.10 17.05 -17.35
C GLU A 109 9.50 16.80 -16.75
N TYR A 110 9.59 16.29 -15.52
CA TYR A 110 10.87 15.99 -14.86
C TYR A 110 11.22 14.51 -14.94
N ALA A 111 10.22 13.62 -14.78
CA ALA A 111 10.44 12.19 -14.69
C ALA A 111 9.30 11.43 -15.41
N PRO A 112 9.21 11.50 -16.76
CA PRO A 112 8.10 10.93 -17.51
C PRO A 112 7.94 9.42 -17.35
N VAL A 113 9.04 8.67 -17.28
CA VAL A 113 8.99 7.21 -17.10
C VAL A 113 8.51 6.85 -15.70
N THR A 114 8.99 7.57 -14.69
CA THR A 114 8.59 7.38 -13.29
C THR A 114 7.12 7.74 -13.08
N VAL A 115 6.67 8.88 -13.59
CA VAL A 115 5.25 9.28 -13.49
C VAL A 115 4.35 8.28 -14.19
N ASN A 116 4.71 7.87 -15.43
CA ASN A 116 3.97 6.81 -16.13
C ASN A 116 3.86 5.54 -15.28
N ASN A 117 4.97 5.10 -14.75
CA ASN A 117 5.06 3.92 -13.91
C ASN A 117 4.16 4.04 -12.66
N PHE A 118 4.25 5.16 -11.94
CA PHE A 118 3.42 5.40 -10.76
C PHE A 118 1.92 5.39 -11.11
N VAL A 119 1.53 6.05 -12.21
CA VAL A 119 0.15 6.07 -12.72
C VAL A 119 -0.31 4.66 -13.06
N VAL A 120 0.48 3.86 -13.80
CA VAL A 120 0.15 2.47 -14.13
C VAL A 120 -0.05 1.65 -12.86
N LEU A 121 0.87 1.72 -11.92
CA LEU A 121 0.76 0.98 -10.65
C LEU A 121 -0.51 1.39 -9.87
N ALA A 122 -0.78 2.70 -9.77
CA ALA A 122 -1.95 3.23 -9.07
C ALA A 122 -3.27 2.76 -9.70
N VAL A 123 -3.45 2.90 -11.03
CA VAL A 123 -4.70 2.48 -11.68
C VAL A 123 -4.91 0.98 -11.69
N ASN A 124 -3.86 0.18 -11.49
CA ASN A 124 -3.94 -1.27 -11.33
C ASN A 124 -4.04 -1.72 -9.86
N GLY A 125 -4.15 -0.76 -8.92
CA GLY A 125 -4.38 -1.05 -7.50
C GLY A 125 -3.15 -1.54 -6.74
N TYR A 126 -1.95 -1.38 -7.30
CA TYR A 126 -0.70 -1.86 -6.70
C TYR A 126 -0.50 -1.36 -5.27
N PHE A 127 -0.80 -0.09 -5.00
CA PHE A 127 -0.55 0.54 -3.70
C PHE A 127 -1.62 0.23 -2.66
N ASN A 128 -2.74 -0.40 -3.05
CA ASN A 128 -3.86 -0.64 -2.15
C ASN A 128 -3.48 -1.60 -1.02
N GLY A 129 -3.66 -1.13 0.22
CA GLY A 129 -3.37 -1.89 1.42
C GLY A 129 -1.89 -1.90 1.84
N LEU A 130 -0.97 -1.33 1.04
CA LEU A 130 0.45 -1.23 1.41
C LEU A 130 0.64 -0.28 2.59
N THR A 131 1.68 -0.54 3.37
CA THR A 131 2.02 0.28 4.52
C THR A 131 3.13 1.29 4.19
N PHE A 132 3.15 2.38 4.94
CA PHE A 132 4.37 3.15 5.12
C PHE A 132 5.26 2.34 6.06
N TRP A 133 6.38 1.83 5.54
CA TRP A 133 7.24 0.91 6.27
C TRP A 133 8.31 1.63 7.08
N ASP A 134 8.64 2.89 6.72
CA ASP A 134 9.57 3.75 7.42
C ASP A 134 9.04 5.20 7.46
N ALA A 135 9.29 5.90 8.55
CA ALA A 135 8.81 7.27 8.75
C ALA A 135 9.72 8.04 9.73
N PRO A 136 11.01 8.23 9.42
CA PRO A 136 11.88 9.07 10.23
C PRO A 136 11.41 10.53 10.23
N ASP A 137 12.07 11.38 11.02
CA ASP A 137 11.66 12.78 11.19
C ASP A 137 11.62 13.59 9.90
N TRP A 138 12.43 13.23 8.91
CA TRP A 138 12.62 14.02 7.69
C TRP A 138 11.82 13.53 6.46
N GLU A 139 11.32 12.29 6.47
CA GLU A 139 10.53 11.72 5.37
C GLU A 139 9.52 10.67 5.84
N ILE A 140 8.71 10.17 4.91
CA ILE A 140 7.96 8.91 5.01
C ILE A 140 8.27 8.06 3.79
N GLN A 141 8.34 6.73 3.94
CA GLN A 141 8.56 5.79 2.85
C GLN A 141 7.42 4.78 2.72
N GLY A 142 6.93 4.59 1.49
CA GLY A 142 5.85 3.67 1.17
C GLY A 142 6.07 2.96 -0.17
N GLY A 143 5.09 2.16 -0.60
CA GLY A 143 5.12 1.47 -1.90
C GLY A 143 5.89 0.16 -1.91
N ASP A 144 6.30 -0.35 -0.75
CA ASP A 144 6.92 -1.67 -0.59
C ASP A 144 5.86 -2.75 -0.30
N PRO A 145 5.68 -3.76 -1.19
CA PRO A 145 4.73 -4.83 -0.96
C PRO A 145 5.14 -5.78 0.18
N LEU A 146 6.41 -5.79 0.58
CA LEU A 146 6.91 -6.58 1.70
C LEU A 146 6.89 -5.81 3.03
N GLY A 147 6.74 -4.49 3.00
CA GLY A 147 6.70 -3.63 4.19
C GLY A 147 8.00 -3.63 5.00
N ASN A 148 9.15 -3.83 4.37
CA ASN A 148 10.47 -3.93 5.05
C ASN A 148 11.63 -3.28 4.27
N GLY A 149 11.33 -2.48 3.25
CA GLY A 149 12.30 -1.78 2.41
C GLY A 149 12.93 -2.61 1.29
N ARG A 150 12.53 -3.89 1.09
CA ARG A 150 13.19 -4.81 0.15
C ARG A 150 12.31 -5.24 -1.01
N GLY A 151 11.04 -4.89 -1.01
CA GLY A 151 10.09 -5.25 -2.05
C GLY A 151 10.09 -4.29 -3.23
N GLY A 152 9.32 -4.68 -4.25
CA GLY A 152 9.10 -3.89 -5.46
C GLY A 152 8.19 -4.64 -6.43
N PRO A 153 7.90 -4.07 -7.60
CA PRO A 153 6.95 -4.64 -8.55
C PRO A 153 7.57 -5.73 -9.46
N GLY A 154 8.79 -6.18 -9.21
CA GLY A 154 9.52 -7.16 -10.03
C GLY A 154 10.50 -6.53 -11.02
N TYR A 155 10.62 -5.20 -11.05
CA TYR A 155 11.55 -4.47 -11.93
C TYR A 155 12.03 -3.17 -11.29
N THR A 156 12.99 -2.51 -11.94
CA THR A 156 13.56 -1.23 -11.53
C THR A 156 13.33 -0.16 -12.59
N LEU A 157 13.47 1.10 -12.20
CA LEU A 157 13.32 2.25 -13.10
C LEU A 157 14.69 2.74 -13.58
N PRO A 158 14.75 3.35 -14.78
CA PRO A 158 15.91 4.13 -15.20
C PRO A 158 16.08 5.37 -14.32
N GLU A 159 17.30 5.86 -14.20
CA GLU A 159 17.56 7.16 -13.59
C GLU A 159 17.02 8.28 -14.50
N GLU A 160 16.20 9.16 -13.93
CA GLU A 160 15.74 10.37 -14.57
C GLU A 160 16.35 11.56 -13.83
N LYS A 161 17.29 12.24 -14.50
CA LYS A 161 18.05 13.34 -13.89
C LYS A 161 17.17 14.57 -13.73
N THR A 162 16.96 14.95 -12.48
CA THR A 162 16.21 16.15 -12.08
C THR A 162 17.18 17.20 -11.52
N ASN A 163 18.20 17.54 -12.32
CA ASN A 163 19.27 18.46 -11.92
C ASN A 163 18.71 19.83 -11.52
N GLY A 164 19.17 20.32 -10.35
CA GLY A 164 18.83 21.65 -9.87
C GLY A 164 17.47 21.80 -9.18
N LEU A 165 16.69 20.73 -9.04
CA LEU A 165 15.48 20.76 -8.23
C LEU A 165 15.83 20.77 -6.73
N LEU A 166 15.14 21.62 -5.99
CA LEU A 166 15.26 21.67 -4.54
C LEU A 166 14.32 20.62 -3.92
N TRP A 167 14.82 19.88 -2.97
CA TRP A 167 14.06 18.94 -2.18
C TRP A 167 13.48 19.65 -0.95
N ASN A 168 12.32 20.26 -1.14
CA ASN A 168 11.58 20.96 -0.10
C ASN A 168 10.61 19.99 0.62
N PRO A 169 10.05 20.38 1.77
CA PRO A 169 8.95 19.62 2.38
C PRO A 169 7.84 19.37 1.36
N GLY A 170 7.40 18.12 1.25
CA GLY A 170 6.41 17.68 0.27
C GLY A 170 7.00 17.19 -1.06
N SER A 171 8.29 17.25 -1.27
CA SER A 171 8.92 16.63 -2.46
C SER A 171 8.71 15.13 -2.44
N VAL A 172 8.38 14.56 -3.62
CA VAL A 172 8.14 13.12 -3.79
C VAL A 172 9.16 12.53 -4.74
N GLY A 173 9.89 11.52 -4.25
CA GLY A 173 10.93 10.84 -5.01
C GLY A 173 10.82 9.33 -4.96
N MET A 174 11.41 8.64 -5.95
CA MET A 174 11.55 7.19 -5.91
C MET A 174 12.74 6.80 -5.02
N ALA A 175 12.50 5.83 -4.14
CA ALA A 175 13.53 5.29 -3.28
C ALA A 175 14.55 4.45 -4.07
N ARG A 176 15.77 4.37 -3.54
CA ARG A 176 16.83 3.49 -4.06
C ARG A 176 17.79 3.11 -2.94
N ILE A 177 18.39 1.95 -3.07
CA ILE A 177 19.53 1.58 -2.26
C ILE A 177 20.74 2.40 -2.72
N PRO A 178 21.57 2.95 -1.83
CA PRO A 178 22.80 3.67 -2.23
C PRO A 178 23.66 2.84 -3.20
N GLY A 179 23.97 3.42 -4.37
CA GLY A 179 24.69 2.73 -5.45
C GLY A 179 23.90 1.68 -6.23
N GLY A 180 22.65 1.42 -5.82
CA GLY A 180 21.74 0.48 -6.50
C GLY A 180 20.82 1.17 -7.52
N PRO A 181 19.99 0.39 -8.23
CA PRO A 181 19.00 0.93 -9.15
C PRO A 181 17.87 1.67 -8.43
N VAL A 182 17.13 2.50 -9.16
CA VAL A 182 15.91 3.14 -8.67
C VAL A 182 14.82 2.08 -8.51
N ASN A 183 14.17 2.02 -7.35
CA ASN A 183 13.11 1.04 -7.10
C ASN A 183 11.90 1.30 -8.00
N GLY A 184 11.20 0.22 -8.41
CA GLY A 184 10.05 0.31 -9.31
C GLY A 184 8.76 0.80 -8.64
N SER A 185 8.65 0.77 -7.30
CA SER A 185 7.42 1.16 -6.60
C SER A 185 7.63 1.90 -5.28
N GLN A 186 8.77 1.70 -4.61
CA GLN A 186 9.02 2.38 -3.36
C GLN A 186 9.28 3.87 -3.60
N PHE A 187 8.56 4.71 -2.87
CA PHE A 187 8.67 6.16 -2.93
C PHE A 187 8.81 6.76 -1.53
N PHE A 188 9.32 7.97 -1.46
CA PHE A 188 9.36 8.75 -0.24
C PHE A 188 8.74 10.14 -0.44
N ILE A 189 8.26 10.71 0.66
CA ILE A 189 7.76 12.10 0.72
C ILE A 189 8.53 12.80 1.83
N THR A 190 9.18 13.92 1.52
CA THR A 190 9.93 14.69 2.50
C THR A 190 9.00 15.46 3.44
N LYS A 191 9.28 15.40 4.74
CA LYS A 191 8.63 16.24 5.78
C LYS A 191 9.40 17.52 6.05
N LEU A 192 10.72 17.46 5.86
CA LEU A 192 11.65 18.57 6.05
C LEU A 192 12.44 18.80 4.75
N PRO A 193 13.08 19.98 4.60
CA PRO A 193 14.04 20.18 3.51
C PRO A 193 15.13 19.10 3.57
N TRP A 194 15.64 18.68 2.40
CA TRP A 194 16.70 17.69 2.35
C TRP A 194 17.87 18.09 3.26
N PRO A 195 18.35 17.21 4.16
CA PRO A 195 19.42 17.54 5.08
C PRO A 195 20.77 17.64 4.35
N GLY A 196 21.36 18.84 4.31
CA GLY A 196 22.68 19.07 3.73
C GLY A 196 22.66 19.62 2.30
N PRO A 197 23.77 19.49 1.54
CA PRO A 197 23.96 20.14 0.23
C PRO A 197 23.13 19.50 -0.91
N GLY A 198 22.16 18.71 -0.59
CA GLY A 198 21.34 17.94 -1.52
C GLY A 198 21.79 16.48 -1.64
N PRO A 199 20.98 15.62 -2.29
CA PRO A 199 21.30 14.21 -2.44
C PRO A 199 22.55 14.04 -3.33
N THR A 200 23.48 13.22 -2.89
CA THR A 200 24.65 12.82 -3.68
C THR A 200 24.29 11.76 -4.74
N ALA A 201 23.20 11.03 -4.50
CA ALA A 201 22.62 10.08 -5.44
C ALA A 201 21.52 10.73 -6.28
N VAL A 202 21.34 10.27 -7.50
CA VAL A 202 20.20 10.69 -8.34
C VAL A 202 18.96 9.98 -7.84
N TYR A 203 17.97 10.76 -7.40
CA TYR A 203 16.62 10.30 -7.11
C TYR A 203 15.69 10.85 -8.18
N ASN A 204 14.80 10.01 -8.69
CA ASN A 204 13.77 10.45 -9.64
C ASN A 204 12.75 11.28 -8.86
N TYR A 205 12.85 12.59 -8.95
CA TYR A 205 11.85 13.53 -8.43
C TYR A 205 10.65 13.50 -9.37
N PHE A 206 9.48 13.09 -8.90
CA PHE A 206 8.34 12.90 -9.78
C PHE A 206 7.06 13.57 -9.31
N GLY A 207 7.07 14.26 -8.17
CA GLY A 207 5.88 14.94 -7.68
C GLY A 207 6.13 15.84 -6.48
N GLU A 208 5.09 16.58 -6.12
CA GLU A 208 5.03 17.42 -4.93
C GLU A 208 3.67 17.33 -4.25
N VAL A 209 3.65 17.32 -2.92
CA VAL A 209 2.43 17.34 -2.13
C VAL A 209 1.79 18.72 -2.21
N THR A 210 0.54 18.78 -2.67
CA THR A 210 -0.28 20.00 -2.77
C THR A 210 -1.40 20.05 -1.74
N GLY A 211 -1.64 18.96 -0.99
CA GLY A 211 -2.63 18.87 0.07
C GLY A 211 -2.31 17.76 1.07
N GLY A 212 -2.51 18.03 2.36
CA GLY A 212 -2.27 17.07 3.45
C GLY A 212 -0.81 17.00 3.95
N LEU A 213 0.06 17.95 3.60
CA LEU A 213 1.48 17.89 3.99
C LEU A 213 1.66 18.04 5.51
N LEU A 214 1.08 19.09 6.12
CA LEU A 214 1.30 19.41 7.53
C LEU A 214 0.53 18.47 8.46
N ASP A 215 -0.67 18.07 8.08
CA ASP A 215 -1.58 17.31 8.94
C ASP A 215 -1.44 15.80 8.71
N HIS A 216 -1.45 15.35 7.46
CA HIS A 216 -1.51 13.94 7.12
C HIS A 216 -0.14 13.31 6.93
N VAL A 217 0.74 13.92 6.11
CA VAL A 217 2.13 13.39 5.92
C VAL A 217 2.91 13.41 7.23
N ALA A 218 2.76 14.51 8.01
CA ALA A 218 3.44 14.62 9.29
C ALA A 218 2.93 13.62 10.34
N ALA A 219 1.67 13.19 10.25
CA ALA A 219 1.06 12.22 11.16
C ALA A 219 1.38 10.75 10.83
N ILE A 220 1.89 10.46 9.62
CA ILE A 220 2.22 9.09 9.21
C ILE A 220 3.31 8.50 10.12
N THR A 221 3.05 7.30 10.59
CA THR A 221 3.97 6.45 11.34
C THR A 221 4.16 5.09 10.67
N PRO A 222 5.23 4.33 10.96
CA PRO A 222 5.40 2.99 10.42
C PRO A 222 4.18 2.09 10.73
N GLY A 223 3.64 1.44 9.69
CA GLY A 223 2.43 0.61 9.78
C GLY A 223 1.15 1.30 9.35
N ASP A 224 1.11 2.64 9.24
CA ASP A 224 0.01 3.34 8.59
C ASP A 224 -0.17 2.88 7.14
N ARG A 225 -1.41 2.90 6.64
CA ARG A 225 -1.76 2.26 5.36
C ARG A 225 -2.15 3.25 4.29
N ILE A 226 -1.82 2.89 3.06
CA ILE A 226 -2.41 3.44 1.83
C ILE A 226 -3.63 2.57 1.53
N ASN A 227 -4.84 3.07 1.82
CA ASN A 227 -6.08 2.33 1.55
C ASN A 227 -6.30 2.18 0.05
N THR A 228 -6.10 3.26 -0.70
CA THR A 228 -6.15 3.27 -2.17
C THR A 228 -5.45 4.51 -2.71
N VAL A 229 -5.09 4.46 -4.00
CA VAL A 229 -4.58 5.62 -4.75
C VAL A 229 -5.47 5.86 -5.95
N THR A 230 -5.90 7.11 -6.15
CA THR A 230 -6.63 7.53 -7.35
C THR A 230 -5.82 8.53 -8.15
N ILE A 231 -6.01 8.54 -9.46
CA ILE A 231 -5.37 9.48 -10.38
C ILE A 231 -6.45 10.32 -11.05
N THR A 232 -6.31 11.63 -11.00
CA THR A 232 -7.10 12.58 -11.79
C THR A 232 -6.26 13.18 -12.92
N VAL A 233 -6.90 13.46 -14.06
CA VAL A 233 -6.27 14.00 -15.26
C VAL A 233 -7.00 15.28 -15.67
N SER A 234 -6.25 16.34 -15.92
CA SER A 234 -6.77 17.63 -16.40
C SER A 234 -6.00 18.15 -17.61
#